data_9c8764731808d51f8d196eaab90c69d5
#
_entry.id   9c8764731808d51f8d196eaab90c69d5
#
_cell.length_a   1.000
_cell.length_b   1.000
_cell.length_c   1.000
_cell.angle_alpha   90.00
_cell.angle_beta   90.00
_cell.angle_gamma   90.00
#
_symmetry.space_group_name_H-M   'P 1'
#
loop_
_entity.id
_entity.type
_entity.pdbx_description
1 polymer ?
#
loop_
_entity_poly.entity_id
_entity_poly.type
_entity_poly.pdbx_seq_one_letter_code
_entity_poly.pdbx_strand_id
1 'polypeptide(L)'
;MKDYRLIADSGCDITAEDEEKYGIDIMPFDVTLGSETIRERVDISGVDFLKKITECEEIPKTSQITEFRFEEKFEECVKDGVKDVIVILINGAGSHTYANAVNAAEHMKEDGRAGDTRFHIFDSHTYSLGYGYPLVEAARKLEAGQSMDTVLGWLEDWFDSCELYLMLFN
;
A
#
# COMPACT_ATOMS: atom_id res chain seq x y z
N MET A 1 15.89 -15.57 -0.03
CA MET A 1 15.20 -14.26 -0.01
C MET A 1 14.22 -14.30 -1.18
N LYS A 2 13.01 -13.81 -1.02
CA LYS A 2 12.05 -13.73 -2.14
C LYS A 2 12.61 -12.76 -3.18
N ASP A 3 12.42 -13.02 -4.46
CA ASP A 3 12.83 -12.12 -5.55
C ASP A 3 11.72 -11.10 -5.90
N TYR A 4 10.69 -11.05 -5.07
CA TYR A 4 9.60 -10.07 -5.16
C TYR A 4 9.32 -9.41 -3.81
N ARG A 5 8.68 -8.25 -3.83
CA ARG A 5 8.18 -7.52 -2.68
C ARG A 5 6.73 -7.09 -2.92
N LEU A 6 5.92 -7.12 -1.86
CA LEU A 6 4.54 -6.62 -1.86
C LEU A 6 4.48 -5.40 -0.93
N ILE A 7 3.94 -4.30 -1.43
CA ILE A 7 3.83 -3.03 -0.71
C ILE A 7 2.39 -2.53 -0.79
N ALA A 8 1.87 -2.01 0.31
CA ALA A 8 0.62 -1.27 0.34
C ALA A 8 0.71 -0.08 1.29
N ASP A 9 -0.27 0.83 1.22
CA ASP A 9 -0.46 1.83 2.27
C ASP A 9 -1.27 1.25 3.45
N SER A 10 -1.27 1.97 4.58
CA SER A 10 -1.87 1.50 5.82
C SER A 10 -3.41 1.40 5.79
N GLY A 11 -4.07 1.99 4.80
CA GLY A 11 -5.51 1.89 4.61
C GLY A 11 -5.99 0.55 4.04
N CYS A 12 -5.10 -0.42 3.78
CA CYS A 12 -5.46 -1.74 3.24
C CYS A 12 -6.16 -2.67 4.25
N ASP A 13 -6.13 -2.34 5.54
CA ASP A 13 -6.78 -3.06 6.64
C ASP A 13 -6.45 -4.57 6.76
N ILE A 14 -5.33 -5.02 6.21
CA ILE A 14 -4.86 -6.39 6.44
C ILE A 14 -4.42 -6.57 7.89
N THR A 15 -4.49 -7.80 8.38
CA THR A 15 -4.08 -8.12 9.75
C THR A 15 -2.56 -8.06 9.91
N ALA A 16 -2.08 -7.78 11.13
CA ALA A 16 -0.64 -7.85 11.43
C ALA A 16 -0.09 -9.27 11.23
N GLU A 17 -0.94 -10.30 11.42
CA GLU A 17 -0.57 -11.70 11.16
C GLU A 17 -0.31 -11.94 9.66
N ASP A 18 -1.16 -11.42 8.76
CA ASP A 18 -0.96 -11.54 7.32
C ASP A 18 0.25 -10.72 6.85
N GLU A 19 0.44 -9.52 7.40
CA GLU A 19 1.60 -8.67 7.14
C GLU A 19 2.91 -9.40 7.46
N GLU A 20 3.03 -9.96 8.67
CA GLU A 20 4.21 -10.71 9.11
C GLU A 20 4.39 -12.00 8.31
N LYS A 21 3.31 -12.78 8.15
CA LYS A 21 3.35 -14.09 7.49
C LYS A 21 3.83 -14.01 6.05
N TYR A 22 3.37 -13.02 5.30
CA TYR A 22 3.68 -12.87 3.89
C TYR A 22 4.83 -11.92 3.61
N GLY A 23 5.28 -11.18 4.64
CA GLY A 23 6.33 -10.16 4.51
C GLY A 23 5.87 -9.02 3.61
N ILE A 24 4.67 -8.51 3.87
CA ILE A 24 4.09 -7.38 3.16
C ILE A 24 4.59 -6.09 3.83
N ASP A 25 5.12 -5.17 3.06
CA ASP A 25 5.55 -3.86 3.57
C ASP A 25 4.37 -2.88 3.58
N ILE A 26 4.03 -2.38 4.75
CA ILE A 26 2.98 -1.37 4.90
C ILE A 26 3.59 0.02 5.06
N MET A 27 3.26 0.92 4.13
CA MET A 27 3.63 2.33 4.20
C MET A 27 2.57 3.11 4.97
N PRO A 28 2.91 3.68 6.15
CA PRO A 28 1.93 4.33 7.00
C PRO A 28 1.47 5.68 6.44
N PHE A 29 0.18 5.97 6.59
CA PHE A 29 -0.32 7.33 6.52
C PHE A 29 0.06 8.11 7.78
N ASP A 30 0.31 9.41 7.61
CA ASP A 30 0.39 10.33 8.72
C ASP A 30 -1.01 10.85 9.02
N VAL A 31 -1.47 10.68 10.26
CA VAL A 31 -2.79 11.10 10.72
C VAL A 31 -2.65 12.20 11.76
N THR A 32 -3.25 13.34 11.51
CA THR A 32 -3.29 14.48 12.41
C THR A 32 -4.59 14.45 13.22
N LEU A 33 -4.46 14.43 14.54
CA LEU A 33 -5.51 14.46 15.54
C LEU A 33 -5.30 15.72 16.41
N GLY A 34 -6.07 16.77 16.14
CA GLY A 34 -5.83 18.07 16.77
C GLY A 34 -4.44 18.62 16.46
N SER A 35 -3.59 18.74 17.47
CA SER A 35 -2.20 19.23 17.32
C SER A 35 -1.14 18.12 17.16
N GLU A 36 -1.53 16.85 17.24
CA GLU A 36 -0.64 15.70 17.18
C GLU A 36 -0.70 15.04 15.82
N THR A 37 0.45 14.66 15.27
CA THR A 37 0.55 13.83 14.07
C THR A 37 1.20 12.50 14.43
N ILE A 38 0.55 11.42 14.07
CA ILE A 38 0.97 10.03 14.32
C ILE A 38 1.06 9.26 13.01
N ARG A 39 1.99 8.32 12.93
CA ARG A 39 2.07 7.37 11.82
C ARG A 39 1.22 6.16 12.15
N GLU A 40 0.20 5.95 11.34
CA GLU A 40 -0.73 4.83 11.49
C GLU A 40 0.04 3.50 11.49
N ARG A 41 -0.35 2.55 12.37
CA ARG A 41 0.24 1.21 12.54
C ARG A 41 1.71 1.18 13.01
N VAL A 42 2.39 2.33 13.10
CA VAL A 42 3.78 2.44 13.57
C VAL A 42 3.82 3.02 14.99
N ASP A 43 3.22 4.18 15.18
CA ASP A 43 3.28 4.91 16.46
C ASP A 43 2.14 4.49 17.41
N ILE A 44 1.09 3.84 16.86
CA ILE A 44 -0.11 3.45 17.61
C ILE A 44 -0.73 2.16 17.04
N SER A 45 -1.28 1.31 17.92
CA SER A 45 -2.07 0.16 17.48
C SER A 45 -3.42 0.58 16.89
N GLY A 46 -4.00 -0.21 15.98
CA GLY A 46 -5.33 0.09 15.41
C GLY A 46 -6.42 0.23 16.48
N VAL A 47 -6.36 -0.59 17.55
CA VAL A 47 -7.33 -0.53 18.67
C VAL A 47 -7.19 0.78 19.44
N ASP A 48 -5.98 1.22 19.75
CA ASP A 48 -5.75 2.46 20.48
C ASP A 48 -6.01 3.69 19.60
N PHE A 49 -5.77 3.58 18.29
CA PHE A 49 -6.14 4.59 17.32
C PHE A 49 -7.65 4.84 17.29
N LEU A 50 -8.46 3.77 17.25
CA LEU A 50 -9.92 3.87 17.29
C LEU A 50 -10.42 4.53 18.59
N LYS A 51 -9.83 4.19 19.76
CA LYS A 51 -10.15 4.88 21.02
C LYS A 51 -9.82 6.35 20.94
N LYS A 52 -8.62 6.70 20.44
CA LYS A 52 -8.15 8.08 20.33
C LYS A 52 -9.05 8.91 19.40
N ILE A 53 -9.54 8.34 18.30
CA ILE A 53 -10.50 9.00 17.41
C ILE A 53 -11.82 9.30 18.13
N THR A 54 -12.34 8.35 18.93
CA THR A 54 -13.61 8.56 19.66
C THR A 54 -13.52 9.62 20.74
N GLU A 55 -12.33 9.93 21.24
CA GLU A 55 -12.05 10.95 22.26
C GLU A 55 -11.68 12.31 21.63
N CYS A 56 -11.42 12.36 20.32
CA CYS A 56 -11.00 13.56 19.61
C CYS A 56 -12.24 14.40 19.21
N GLU A 57 -12.24 15.67 19.55
CA GLU A 57 -13.30 16.60 19.15
C GLU A 57 -13.21 17.03 17.67
N GLU A 58 -12.00 16.98 17.12
CA GLU A 58 -11.74 17.34 15.72
C GLU A 58 -11.77 16.10 14.81
N ILE A 59 -12.22 16.28 13.58
CA ILE A 59 -12.19 15.24 12.56
C ILE A 59 -10.71 14.96 12.20
N PRO A 60 -10.24 13.70 12.32
CA PRO A 60 -8.90 13.33 11.92
C PRO A 60 -8.60 13.68 10.46
N LYS A 61 -7.38 14.11 10.17
CA LYS A 61 -6.92 14.41 8.82
C LYS A 61 -5.76 13.49 8.46
N THR A 62 -5.86 12.83 7.31
CA THR A 62 -4.78 12.01 6.76
C THR A 62 -3.96 12.81 5.75
N SER A 63 -2.65 12.54 5.71
CA SER A 63 -1.76 13.05 4.68
C SER A 63 -1.36 11.92 3.74
N GLN A 64 -1.34 12.21 2.44
CA GLN A 64 -0.89 11.26 1.42
C GLN A 64 0.58 10.87 1.63
N ILE A 65 0.96 9.67 1.22
CA ILE A 65 2.36 9.25 1.18
C ILE A 65 3.05 10.01 0.05
N THR A 66 4.18 10.63 0.37
CA THR A 66 4.92 11.47 -0.59
C THR A 66 5.73 10.64 -1.57
N GLU A 67 6.03 11.20 -2.73
CA GLU A 67 6.93 10.62 -3.72
C GLU A 67 8.28 10.26 -3.12
N PHE A 68 8.87 11.16 -2.31
CA PHE A 68 10.14 10.93 -1.62
C PHE A 68 10.12 9.65 -0.76
N ARG A 69 9.04 9.39 -0.01
CA ARG A 69 8.91 8.16 0.80
C ARG A 69 8.81 6.90 -0.06
N PHE A 70 8.20 7.00 -1.25
CA PHE A 70 8.20 5.89 -2.21
C PHE A 70 9.58 5.67 -2.82
N GLU A 71 10.31 6.74 -3.18
CA GLU A 71 11.69 6.60 -3.66
C GLU A 71 12.58 5.89 -2.63
N GLU A 72 12.53 6.28 -1.34
CA GLU A 72 13.26 5.62 -0.27
C GLU A 72 12.92 4.12 -0.19
N LYS A 73 11.62 3.78 -0.22
CA LYS A 73 11.17 2.38 -0.16
C LYS A 73 11.58 1.58 -1.40
N PHE A 74 11.50 2.16 -2.57
CA PHE A 74 11.90 1.51 -3.82
C PHE A 74 13.43 1.31 -3.90
N GLU A 75 14.21 2.28 -3.40
CA GLU A 75 15.66 2.10 -3.27
C GLU A 75 16.04 0.94 -2.32
N GLU A 76 15.31 0.74 -1.23
CA GLU A 76 15.49 -0.43 -0.37
C GLU A 76 15.28 -1.72 -1.16
N CYS A 77 14.18 -1.82 -1.94
CA CYS A 77 13.90 -2.98 -2.77
C CYS A 77 15.02 -3.25 -3.80
N VAL A 78 15.52 -2.21 -4.45
CA VAL A 78 16.63 -2.32 -5.41
C VAL A 78 17.91 -2.80 -4.71
N LYS A 79 18.25 -2.23 -3.55
CA LYS A 79 19.43 -2.64 -2.75
C LYS A 79 19.32 -4.09 -2.28
N ASP A 80 18.12 -4.56 -1.99
CA ASP A 80 17.85 -5.96 -1.61
C ASP A 80 17.86 -6.92 -2.80
N GLY A 81 18.04 -6.44 -4.02
CA GLY A 81 18.07 -7.23 -5.25
C GLY A 81 16.72 -7.80 -5.65
N VAL A 82 15.62 -7.15 -5.24
CA VAL A 82 14.26 -7.53 -5.60
C VAL A 82 14.04 -7.29 -7.10
N LYS A 83 13.47 -8.27 -7.80
CA LYS A 83 13.19 -8.16 -9.24
C LYS A 83 11.84 -7.54 -9.55
N ASP A 84 10.84 -7.86 -8.72
CA ASP A 84 9.46 -7.42 -8.92
C ASP A 84 8.91 -6.83 -7.64
N VAL A 85 8.41 -5.61 -7.73
CA VAL A 85 7.75 -4.91 -6.62
C VAL A 85 6.30 -4.66 -7.03
N ILE A 86 5.37 -5.33 -6.34
CA ILE A 86 3.92 -5.10 -6.50
C ILE A 86 3.50 -4.09 -5.45
N VAL A 87 2.92 -2.97 -5.89
CA VAL A 87 2.45 -1.89 -5.04
C VAL A 87 0.94 -1.72 -5.26
N ILE A 88 0.14 -1.94 -4.22
CA ILE A 88 -1.31 -1.79 -4.30
C ILE A 88 -1.73 -0.70 -3.33
N LEU A 89 -2.34 0.35 -3.87
CA LEU A 89 -2.62 1.58 -3.12
C LEU A 89 -4.10 1.94 -3.14
N ILE A 90 -4.49 2.70 -2.13
CA ILE A 90 -5.83 3.28 -2.00
C ILE A 90 -6.25 4.01 -3.27
N ASN A 91 -7.56 4.09 -3.52
CA ASN A 91 -8.20 4.78 -4.65
C ASN A 91 -7.52 6.12 -5.00
N GLY A 92 -6.93 6.18 -6.20
CA GLY A 92 -6.23 7.34 -6.73
C GLY A 92 -7.11 8.56 -6.96
N ALA A 93 -8.43 8.37 -7.12
CA ALA A 93 -9.37 9.48 -7.18
C ALA A 93 -9.58 10.17 -5.81
N GLY A 94 -9.30 9.46 -4.70
CA GLY A 94 -9.43 9.97 -3.34
C GLY A 94 -8.12 10.40 -2.69
N SER A 95 -6.97 9.99 -3.24
CA SER A 95 -5.65 10.29 -2.68
C SER A 95 -4.58 10.35 -3.77
N HIS A 96 -3.66 11.31 -3.67
CA HIS A 96 -2.50 11.37 -4.58
C HIS A 96 -1.41 10.32 -4.27
N THR A 97 -1.63 9.44 -3.30
CA THR A 97 -0.67 8.38 -2.92
C THR A 97 -0.27 7.52 -4.12
N TYR A 98 -1.26 7.09 -4.92
CA TYR A 98 -1.00 6.34 -6.16
C TYR A 98 -0.14 7.13 -7.16
N ALA A 99 -0.51 8.37 -7.47
CA ALA A 99 0.25 9.21 -8.39
C ALA A 99 1.69 9.44 -7.93
N ASN A 100 1.89 9.65 -6.62
CA ASN A 100 3.23 9.80 -6.03
C ASN A 100 4.09 8.54 -6.17
N ALA A 101 3.50 7.35 -6.04
CA ALA A 101 4.21 6.09 -6.25
C ALA A 101 4.62 5.90 -7.71
N VAL A 102 3.73 6.23 -8.65
CA VAL A 102 4.01 6.18 -10.09
C VAL A 102 5.15 7.14 -10.43
N ASN A 103 5.08 8.40 -9.99
CA ASN A 103 6.13 9.39 -10.23
C ASN A 103 7.49 8.92 -9.66
N ALA A 104 7.51 8.39 -8.44
CA ALA A 104 8.73 7.85 -7.84
C ALA A 104 9.36 6.75 -8.70
N ALA A 105 8.57 5.81 -9.19
CA ALA A 105 9.07 4.72 -10.03
C ALA A 105 9.58 5.23 -11.40
N GLU A 106 8.88 6.19 -12.01
CA GLU A 106 9.29 6.82 -13.27
C GLU A 106 10.61 7.57 -13.10
N HIS A 107 10.74 8.42 -12.09
CA HIS A 107 11.98 9.15 -11.81
C HIS A 107 13.15 8.20 -11.53
N MET A 108 12.96 7.16 -10.72
CA MET A 108 14.01 6.17 -10.47
C MET A 108 14.45 5.44 -11.73
N LYS A 109 13.52 5.19 -12.67
CA LYS A 109 13.82 4.57 -13.95
C LYS A 109 14.60 5.53 -14.86
N GLU A 110 14.17 6.79 -14.94
CA GLU A 110 14.84 7.83 -15.74
C GLU A 110 16.27 8.09 -15.27
N ASP A 111 16.47 8.13 -13.94
CA ASP A 111 17.79 8.33 -13.30
C ASP A 111 18.67 7.07 -13.28
N GLY A 112 18.15 5.92 -13.74
CA GLY A 112 18.85 4.65 -13.70
C GLY A 112 18.97 4.01 -12.31
N ARG A 113 18.30 4.57 -11.29
CA ARG A 113 18.30 4.02 -9.90
C ARG A 113 17.49 2.75 -9.76
N ALA A 114 16.54 2.50 -10.66
CA ALA A 114 15.70 1.29 -10.63
C ALA A 114 16.48 0.01 -10.94
N GLY A 115 17.62 0.09 -11.64
CA GLY A 115 18.36 -1.09 -12.07
C GLY A 115 17.49 -2.03 -12.91
N ASP A 116 17.48 -3.33 -12.55
CA ASP A 116 16.64 -4.36 -13.18
C ASP A 116 15.31 -4.59 -12.45
N THR A 117 15.01 -3.81 -11.41
CA THR A 117 13.77 -3.92 -10.64
C THR A 117 12.57 -3.37 -11.41
N ARG A 118 11.50 -4.15 -11.47
CA ARG A 118 10.24 -3.78 -12.11
C ARG A 118 9.23 -3.38 -11.04
N PHE A 119 8.63 -2.21 -11.19
CA PHE A 119 7.57 -1.72 -10.31
C PHE A 119 6.21 -1.91 -10.97
N HIS A 120 5.31 -2.66 -10.34
CA HIS A 120 3.93 -2.93 -10.76
C HIS A 120 3.01 -2.21 -9.80
N ILE A 121 2.54 -1.01 -10.16
CA ILE A 121 1.80 -0.11 -9.27
C ILE A 121 0.34 -0.09 -9.69
N PHE A 122 -0.54 -0.49 -8.77
CA PHE A 122 -1.98 -0.58 -8.97
C PHE A 122 -2.71 0.54 -8.24
N ASP A 123 -3.54 1.29 -8.98
CA ASP A 123 -4.65 2.03 -8.37
C ASP A 123 -5.76 1.03 -8.08
N SER A 124 -6.08 0.85 -6.82
CA SER A 124 -7.11 -0.12 -6.46
C SER A 124 -8.53 0.31 -6.80
N HIS A 125 -8.76 1.59 -7.07
CA HIS A 125 -10.07 2.21 -7.23
C HIS A 125 -11.03 1.95 -6.06
N THR A 126 -10.53 1.42 -4.94
CA THR A 126 -11.31 0.97 -3.79
C THR A 126 -10.65 1.36 -2.45
N TYR A 127 -11.16 0.86 -1.34
CA TYR A 127 -10.73 1.16 0.02
C TYR A 127 -10.70 -0.11 0.87
N SER A 128 -9.92 -0.08 1.97
CA SER A 128 -9.91 -1.11 3.00
C SER A 128 -9.63 -2.51 2.43
N LEU A 129 -10.38 -3.51 2.83
CA LEU A 129 -10.23 -4.89 2.34
C LEU A 129 -10.54 -5.07 0.84
N GLY A 130 -11.13 -4.08 0.17
CA GLY A 130 -11.29 -4.11 -1.29
C GLY A 130 -9.95 -4.27 -2.02
N TYR A 131 -8.85 -3.76 -1.44
CA TYR A 131 -7.50 -3.98 -1.95
C TYR A 131 -6.58 -4.74 -0.98
N GLY A 132 -6.90 -4.76 0.32
CA GLY A 132 -6.15 -5.56 1.27
C GLY A 132 -6.31 -7.08 1.03
N TYR A 133 -7.52 -7.52 0.71
CA TYR A 133 -7.76 -8.93 0.40
C TYR A 133 -6.97 -9.41 -0.83
N PRO A 134 -7.05 -8.76 -2.02
CA PRO A 134 -6.26 -9.20 -3.17
C PRO A 134 -4.74 -9.08 -2.97
N LEU A 135 -4.27 -8.16 -2.13
CA LEU A 135 -2.86 -8.09 -1.75
C LEU A 135 -2.40 -9.39 -1.05
N VAL A 136 -3.16 -9.87 -0.06
CA VAL A 136 -2.89 -11.12 0.65
C VAL A 136 -3.01 -12.33 -0.29
N GLU A 137 -4.02 -12.34 -1.16
CA GLU A 137 -4.20 -13.41 -2.14
C GLU A 137 -3.07 -13.45 -3.19
N ALA A 138 -2.56 -12.29 -3.62
CA ALA A 138 -1.38 -12.22 -4.48
C ALA A 138 -0.17 -12.89 -3.81
N ALA A 139 0.06 -12.58 -2.52
CA ALA A 139 1.12 -13.23 -1.75
C ALA A 139 0.96 -14.76 -1.71
N ARG A 140 -0.26 -15.26 -1.44
CA ARG A 140 -0.57 -16.70 -1.42
C ARG A 140 -0.32 -17.37 -2.77
N LYS A 141 -0.71 -16.72 -3.86
CA LYS A 141 -0.53 -17.23 -5.23
C LYS A 141 0.95 -17.34 -5.58
N LEU A 142 1.74 -16.31 -5.26
CA LEU A 142 3.19 -16.32 -5.48
C LEU A 142 3.87 -17.41 -4.64
N GLU A 143 3.51 -17.57 -3.35
CA GLU A 143 4.04 -18.65 -2.51
C GLU A 143 3.61 -20.06 -2.97
N ALA A 144 2.45 -20.18 -3.62
CA ALA A 144 2.01 -21.43 -4.27
C ALA A 144 2.73 -21.69 -5.60
N GLY A 145 3.65 -20.82 -6.02
CA GLY A 145 4.47 -20.98 -7.22
C GLY A 145 3.81 -20.53 -8.51
N GLN A 146 2.74 -19.73 -8.43
CA GLN A 146 2.21 -19.10 -9.65
C GLN A 146 3.20 -18.04 -10.17
N SER A 147 3.24 -17.87 -11.50
CA SER A 147 4.13 -16.90 -12.12
C SER A 147 3.71 -15.46 -11.80
N MET A 148 4.68 -14.55 -11.80
CA MET A 148 4.43 -13.13 -11.63
C MET A 148 3.37 -12.62 -12.62
N ASP A 149 3.50 -12.91 -13.90
CA ASP A 149 2.56 -12.48 -14.94
C ASP A 149 1.12 -12.98 -14.68
N THR A 150 0.98 -14.22 -14.17
CA THR A 150 -0.34 -14.77 -13.80
C THR A 150 -0.97 -13.99 -12.65
N VAL A 151 -0.17 -13.63 -11.66
CA VAL A 151 -0.66 -12.89 -10.48
C VAL A 151 -0.98 -11.44 -10.85
N LEU A 152 -0.16 -10.80 -11.67
CA LEU A 152 -0.42 -9.44 -12.15
C LEU A 152 -1.72 -9.38 -12.97
N GLY A 153 -1.92 -10.27 -13.94
CA GLY A 153 -3.17 -10.34 -14.71
C GLY A 153 -4.39 -10.59 -13.83
N TRP A 154 -4.26 -11.45 -12.80
CA TRP A 154 -5.34 -11.66 -11.84
C TRP A 154 -5.65 -10.40 -11.00
N LEU A 155 -4.64 -9.61 -10.62
CA LEU A 155 -4.85 -8.34 -9.92
C LEU A 155 -5.55 -7.31 -10.81
N GLU A 156 -5.18 -7.21 -12.08
CA GLU A 156 -5.87 -6.37 -13.08
C GLU A 156 -7.36 -6.74 -13.18
N ASP A 157 -7.67 -8.03 -13.40
CA ASP A 157 -9.05 -8.53 -13.45
C ASP A 157 -9.83 -8.24 -12.15
N TRP A 158 -9.16 -8.35 -10.99
CA TRP A 158 -9.76 -8.05 -9.69
C TRP A 158 -10.18 -6.58 -9.60
N PHE A 159 -9.27 -5.66 -9.89
CA PHE A 159 -9.53 -4.22 -9.75
C PHE A 159 -10.49 -3.69 -10.82
N ASP A 160 -10.50 -4.28 -12.01
CA ASP A 160 -11.49 -3.98 -13.05
C ASP A 160 -12.91 -4.43 -12.67
N SER A 161 -13.03 -5.43 -11.79
CA SER A 161 -14.32 -6.03 -11.41
C SER A 161 -14.79 -5.65 -10.00
N CYS A 162 -13.92 -5.07 -9.17
CA CYS A 162 -14.21 -4.77 -7.77
C CYS A 162 -15.13 -3.55 -7.65
N GLU A 163 -16.30 -3.73 -7.03
CA GLU A 163 -17.20 -2.65 -6.68
C GLU A 163 -17.27 -2.48 -5.16
N LEU A 164 -17.12 -1.24 -4.69
CA LEU A 164 -17.24 -0.88 -3.28
C LEU A 164 -18.40 0.10 -3.09
N TYR A 165 -19.30 -0.22 -2.17
CA TYR A 165 -20.42 0.63 -1.78
C TYR A 165 -20.19 1.19 -0.38
N LEU A 166 -20.16 2.52 -0.25
CA LEU A 166 -20.02 3.22 1.04
C LEU A 166 -21.37 3.81 1.44
N MET A 167 -21.81 3.53 2.67
CA MET A 167 -22.91 4.24 3.30
C MET A 167 -22.36 5.33 4.20
N LEU A 168 -22.68 6.59 3.90
CA LEU A 168 -22.32 7.74 4.71
C LEU A 168 -23.56 8.21 5.48
N PHE A 169 -23.41 8.39 6.79
CA PHE A 169 -24.45 8.95 7.67
C PHE A 169 -24.05 10.38 8.04
N ASN A 170 -25.03 11.28 7.96
CA ASN A 170 -24.88 12.67 8.42
C ASN A 170 -25.16 12.76 9.91
#